data_327a58f53598a0fa07f427e3b1d6a819
#
_entry.id   327a58f53598a0fa07f427e3b1d6a819
#
_cell.length_a   1.000
_cell.length_b   1.000
_cell.length_c   1.000
_cell.angle_alpha   90.00
_cell.angle_beta   90.00
_cell.angle_gamma   90.00
#
_symmetry.space_group_name_H-M   'P 1'
#
loop_
_entity.id
_entity.type
_entity.pdbx_description
1 polymer ?
#
loop_
_entity_poly.entity_id
_entity_poly.type
_entity_poly.pdbx_seq_one_letter_code
_entity_poly.pdbx_strand_id
1 'polypeptide(L)'
;MWKNYSAAYIKNNRASGISVRAAAFLAALFLSFLCCLFYNFWLDSIEGAKLEDGDWHARITGEISEKDLAVINRFANVERAVVDEESSGDQEKVTDVYFYHKKTIYQDMSALVKVLGLEENAVEYNYQLLSLYFVRIPGDDKPRLLLPAYLAIVVIVCFSLILIIHNSFAVSMNSRVHQFGIFAGIGATPGQILTCLVQEAFVLAAVPILAGILTGIVFSFGTVWGMSRFASNFVGGRQMAFECHPALLMLVMVLSIFTVLVSAWLPARKLSRLTPLEAIRGTDEWQLKNSKMAWKKHSPVLSALFGMEGELAGNAIRAQKKALYTTSLSFTLAFFGYMIMQCFWTLSGISTNHTYFEKYQDAWDVMATVRDTRIEDFELTGEIRGLAGADSSVVYQKAEAVCILPQQAQSKELLEMGGLKSFSEDPSYSGEGPFQIKAPMIVLDDESFLAY
;
A
#
# COMPACT_ATOMS: atom_id res chain seq x y z
N MET A 1 -36.67 5.60 26.88
CA MET A 1 -36.02 5.48 28.21
C MET A 1 -34.50 5.36 28.11
N TRP A 2 -33.94 4.36 27.40
CA TRP A 2 -32.51 4.09 27.29
C TRP A 2 -31.70 5.23 26.64
N LYS A 3 -32.21 5.90 25.60
CA LYS A 3 -31.53 7.04 24.94
C LYS A 3 -31.28 8.21 25.89
N ASN A 4 -32.26 8.53 26.74
CA ASN A 4 -32.13 9.64 27.69
C ASN A 4 -31.15 9.31 28.83
N TYR A 5 -31.10 8.01 29.24
CA TYR A 5 -30.13 7.55 30.24
C TYR A 5 -28.70 7.65 29.72
N SER A 6 -28.40 7.13 28.53
CA SER A 6 -27.09 7.19 27.93
C SER A 6 -26.61 8.62 27.76
N ALA A 7 -27.48 9.54 27.32
CA ALA A 7 -27.16 10.96 27.16
C ALA A 7 -26.85 11.66 28.50
N ALA A 8 -27.66 11.41 29.52
CA ALA A 8 -27.46 11.98 30.87
C ALA A 8 -26.17 11.42 31.51
N TYR A 9 -25.89 10.12 31.31
CA TYR A 9 -24.68 9.49 31.84
C TYR A 9 -23.42 10.04 31.19
N ILE A 10 -23.38 10.17 29.86
CA ILE A 10 -22.24 10.75 29.11
C ILE A 10 -21.94 12.16 29.58
N LYS A 11 -23.00 12.95 29.88
CA LYS A 11 -22.85 14.32 30.37
C LYS A 11 -22.24 14.38 31.76
N ASN A 12 -22.61 13.47 32.65
CA ASN A 12 -22.22 13.50 34.05
C ASN A 12 -20.91 12.75 34.35
N ASN A 13 -20.47 11.82 33.47
CA ASN A 13 -19.31 10.97 33.69
C ASN A 13 -18.23 11.17 32.61
N ARG A 14 -17.71 12.40 32.51
CA ARG A 14 -16.78 12.81 31.45
C ARG A 14 -15.48 12.02 31.44
N ALA A 15 -14.91 11.68 32.60
CA ALA A 15 -13.63 11.01 32.71
C ALA A 15 -13.63 9.60 32.07
N SER A 16 -14.66 8.80 32.29
CA SER A 16 -14.79 7.46 31.72
C SER A 16 -14.92 7.45 30.19
N GLY A 17 -15.55 8.51 29.63
CA GLY A 17 -15.70 8.64 28.18
C GLY A 17 -14.48 9.19 27.44
N ILE A 18 -13.57 9.86 28.12
CA ILE A 18 -12.37 10.50 27.49
C ILE A 18 -11.47 9.43 26.86
N SER A 19 -11.18 8.37 27.57
CA SER A 19 -10.33 7.27 27.06
C SER A 19 -10.88 6.63 25.80
N VAL A 20 -12.20 6.39 25.76
CA VAL A 20 -12.89 5.84 24.59
C VAL A 20 -12.88 6.79 23.41
N ARG A 21 -13.14 8.09 23.68
CA ARG A 21 -13.12 9.13 22.64
C ARG A 21 -11.72 9.31 22.06
N ALA A 22 -10.70 9.36 22.90
CA ALA A 22 -9.31 9.46 22.46
C ALA A 22 -8.89 8.24 21.62
N ALA A 23 -9.24 7.04 22.06
CA ALA A 23 -8.93 5.82 21.32
C ALA A 23 -9.65 5.77 19.97
N ALA A 24 -10.92 6.17 19.91
CA ALA A 24 -11.69 6.23 18.66
C ALA A 24 -11.15 7.32 17.70
N PHE A 25 -10.75 8.48 18.23
CA PHE A 25 -10.12 9.55 17.48
C PHE A 25 -8.80 9.08 16.85
N LEU A 26 -7.89 8.51 17.66
CA LEU A 26 -6.60 8.00 17.19
C LEU A 26 -6.77 6.91 16.16
N ALA A 27 -7.70 5.98 16.36
CA ALA A 27 -7.97 4.93 15.40
C ALA A 27 -8.43 5.48 14.05
N ALA A 28 -9.37 6.42 14.04
CA ALA A 28 -9.85 7.04 12.82
C ALA A 28 -8.78 7.89 12.14
N LEU A 29 -7.94 8.59 12.92
CA LEU A 29 -6.80 9.35 12.42
C LEU A 29 -5.81 8.44 11.70
N PHE A 30 -5.37 7.35 12.34
CA PHE A 30 -4.39 6.43 11.74
C PHE A 30 -4.94 5.72 10.51
N LEU A 31 -6.20 5.26 10.54
CA LEU A 31 -6.82 4.62 9.38
C LEU A 31 -6.97 5.59 8.21
N SER A 32 -7.42 6.82 8.47
CA SER A 32 -7.56 7.85 7.45
C SER A 32 -6.21 8.23 6.86
N PHE A 33 -5.22 8.49 7.72
CA PHE A 33 -3.85 8.79 7.30
C PHE A 33 -3.28 7.68 6.40
N LEU A 34 -3.35 6.42 6.86
CA LEU A 34 -2.79 5.28 6.14
C LEU A 34 -3.48 5.08 4.77
N CYS A 35 -4.82 5.13 4.75
CA CYS A 35 -5.56 4.94 3.51
C CYS A 35 -5.35 6.07 2.50
N CYS A 36 -5.35 7.33 2.95
CA CYS A 36 -5.09 8.47 2.07
C CYS A 36 -3.65 8.47 1.57
N LEU A 37 -2.68 8.15 2.42
CA LEU A 37 -1.28 8.07 2.03
C LEU A 37 -1.07 7.00 0.95
N PHE A 38 -1.60 5.79 1.17
CA PHE A 38 -1.51 4.71 0.19
C PHE A 38 -2.18 5.08 -1.13
N TYR A 39 -3.35 5.69 -1.09
CA TYR A 39 -4.07 6.11 -2.29
C TYR A 39 -3.24 7.09 -3.14
N ASN A 40 -2.60 8.06 -2.49
CA ASN A 40 -1.75 9.03 -3.20
C ASN A 40 -0.47 8.38 -3.75
N PHE A 41 0.16 7.45 -3.02
CA PHE A 41 1.27 6.68 -3.54
C PHE A 41 0.87 5.80 -4.73
N TRP A 42 -0.30 5.21 -4.68
CA TRP A 42 -0.82 4.41 -5.79
C TRP A 42 -1.07 5.26 -7.03
N LEU A 43 -1.67 6.44 -6.87
CA LEU A 43 -1.85 7.39 -7.98
C LEU A 43 -0.50 7.84 -8.55
N ASP A 44 0.46 8.16 -7.69
CA ASP A 44 1.79 8.55 -8.11
C ASP A 44 2.51 7.43 -8.89
N SER A 45 2.35 6.18 -8.47
CA SER A 45 2.88 5.01 -9.19
C SER A 45 2.25 4.87 -10.57
N ILE A 46 0.94 5.14 -10.71
CA ILE A 46 0.25 5.12 -12.01
C ILE A 46 0.80 6.21 -12.93
N GLU A 47 0.95 7.43 -12.42
CA GLU A 47 1.50 8.52 -13.22
C GLU A 47 2.98 8.29 -13.58
N GLY A 48 3.75 7.65 -12.67
CA GLY A 48 5.11 7.22 -12.95
C GLY A 48 5.18 6.25 -14.11
N ALA A 49 4.37 5.19 -14.07
CA ALA A 49 4.32 4.20 -15.13
C ALA A 49 3.91 4.81 -16.48
N LYS A 50 2.97 5.77 -16.48
CA LYS A 50 2.57 6.48 -17.70
C LYS A 50 3.69 7.34 -18.30
N LEU A 51 4.55 7.88 -17.46
CA LEU A 51 5.69 8.70 -17.92
C LEU A 51 6.86 7.85 -18.39
N GLU A 52 7.05 6.66 -17.82
CA GLU A 52 8.16 5.75 -18.15
C GLU A 52 7.85 4.93 -19.39
N ASP A 53 6.68 4.26 -19.43
CA ASP A 53 6.31 3.29 -20.46
C ASP A 53 5.20 3.82 -21.42
N GLY A 54 4.67 5.01 -21.16
CA GLY A 54 3.54 5.57 -21.88
C GLY A 54 2.18 5.31 -21.21
N ASP A 55 1.16 6.06 -21.62
CA ASP A 55 -0.20 6.00 -21.06
C ASP A 55 -1.11 4.96 -21.76
N TRP A 56 -0.59 4.28 -22.77
CA TRP A 56 -1.31 3.26 -23.52
C TRP A 56 -1.57 1.99 -22.69
N HIS A 57 -2.68 1.29 -22.99
CA HIS A 57 -3.03 0.05 -22.29
C HIS A 57 -2.62 -1.20 -23.04
N ALA A 58 -2.78 -1.19 -24.35
CA ALA A 58 -2.29 -2.20 -25.27
C ALA A 58 -1.81 -1.55 -26.55
N ARG A 59 -0.90 -2.18 -27.26
CA ARG A 59 -0.26 -1.69 -28.47
C ARG A 59 -0.37 -2.76 -29.55
N ILE A 60 -0.67 -2.38 -30.77
CA ILE A 60 -0.72 -3.27 -31.90
C ILE A 60 0.35 -2.83 -32.91
N THR A 61 1.23 -3.76 -33.26
CA THR A 61 2.28 -3.55 -34.27
C THR A 61 1.91 -4.30 -35.55
N GLY A 62 1.83 -3.61 -36.68
CA GLY A 62 1.52 -4.23 -37.97
C GLY A 62 1.08 -3.25 -39.05
N GLU A 63 0.73 -3.78 -40.23
CA GLU A 63 0.19 -2.99 -41.34
C GLU A 63 -1.28 -2.59 -41.05
N ILE A 64 -1.46 -1.48 -40.32
CA ILE A 64 -2.79 -0.98 -39.94
C ILE A 64 -3.20 0.13 -40.89
N SER A 65 -4.29 -0.10 -41.66
CA SER A 65 -4.88 0.89 -42.56
C SER A 65 -5.80 1.86 -41.79
N GLU A 66 -6.14 3.00 -42.39
CA GLU A 66 -7.12 3.92 -41.82
C GLU A 66 -8.51 3.28 -41.57
N LYS A 67 -8.85 2.26 -42.40
CA LYS A 67 -10.10 1.48 -42.21
C LYS A 67 -10.03 0.61 -40.97
N ASP A 68 -8.89 -0.01 -40.71
CA ASP A 68 -8.66 -0.84 -39.53
C ASP A 68 -8.66 0.01 -38.24
N LEU A 69 -8.05 1.20 -38.29
CA LEU A 69 -8.11 2.17 -37.20
C LEU A 69 -9.56 2.60 -36.90
N ALA A 70 -10.38 2.78 -37.94
CA ALA A 70 -11.79 3.07 -37.75
C ALA A 70 -12.58 1.88 -37.15
N VAL A 71 -12.19 0.65 -37.43
CA VAL A 71 -12.77 -0.54 -36.80
C VAL A 71 -12.37 -0.64 -35.33
N ILE A 72 -11.10 -0.40 -35.02
CA ILE A 72 -10.60 -0.41 -33.64
C ILE A 72 -11.36 0.66 -32.80
N ASN A 73 -11.46 1.88 -33.30
CA ASN A 73 -12.15 2.98 -32.60
C ASN A 73 -13.66 2.76 -32.45
N ARG A 74 -14.29 1.88 -33.23
CA ARG A 74 -15.71 1.50 -33.10
C ARG A 74 -15.95 0.36 -32.10
N PHE A 75 -14.92 -0.28 -31.63
CA PHE A 75 -15.07 -1.37 -30.67
C PHE A 75 -15.60 -0.84 -29.32
N ALA A 76 -16.61 -1.50 -28.78
CA ALA A 76 -17.42 -0.96 -27.69
C ALA A 76 -16.64 -0.55 -26.42
N ASN A 77 -15.53 -1.22 -26.12
CA ASN A 77 -14.69 -0.95 -24.95
C ASN A 77 -13.47 -0.09 -25.25
N VAL A 78 -13.20 0.21 -26.52
CA VAL A 78 -12.09 1.09 -26.90
C VAL A 78 -12.49 2.55 -26.71
N GLU A 79 -11.72 3.27 -25.95
CA GLU A 79 -11.88 4.71 -25.75
C GLU A 79 -11.33 5.51 -26.92
N ARG A 80 -10.11 5.16 -27.31
CA ARG A 80 -9.42 5.74 -28.48
C ARG A 80 -8.31 4.80 -28.95
N ALA A 81 -7.97 4.88 -30.21
CA ALA A 81 -6.78 4.30 -30.78
C ALA A 81 -6.03 5.37 -31.58
N VAL A 82 -4.74 5.49 -31.35
CA VAL A 82 -3.87 6.51 -31.95
C VAL A 82 -2.65 5.84 -32.52
N VAL A 83 -2.28 6.21 -33.74
CA VAL A 83 -1.01 5.74 -34.33
C VAL A 83 0.13 6.51 -33.67
N ASP A 84 1.07 5.79 -33.11
CA ASP A 84 2.29 6.37 -32.55
C ASP A 84 3.29 6.54 -33.70
N GLU A 85 3.41 7.78 -34.17
CA GLU A 85 4.30 8.12 -35.32
C GLU A 85 5.79 8.01 -34.94
N GLU A 86 6.13 8.18 -33.64
CA GLU A 86 7.51 8.12 -33.16
C GLU A 86 8.04 6.69 -33.09
N SER A 87 7.18 5.75 -32.74
CA SER A 87 7.53 4.32 -32.66
C SER A 87 7.26 3.56 -33.99
N SER A 88 6.62 4.20 -34.97
CA SER A 88 6.25 3.59 -36.25
C SER A 88 7.42 3.63 -37.24
N GLY A 89 7.74 2.47 -37.86
CA GLY A 89 8.68 2.37 -38.99
C GLY A 89 8.00 2.59 -40.36
N ASP A 90 8.79 2.63 -41.42
CA ASP A 90 8.29 2.86 -42.79
C ASP A 90 7.28 1.81 -43.30
N GLN A 91 7.28 0.61 -42.75
CA GLN A 91 6.41 -0.52 -43.13
C GLN A 91 5.51 -1.03 -42.00
N GLU A 92 5.85 -0.83 -40.73
CA GLU A 92 5.07 -1.27 -39.59
C GLU A 92 4.60 -0.06 -38.78
N LYS A 93 3.28 0.10 -38.68
CA LYS A 93 2.66 1.11 -37.84
C LYS A 93 2.40 0.55 -36.44
N VAL A 94 2.75 1.35 -35.47
CA VAL A 94 2.46 1.08 -34.06
C VAL A 94 1.22 1.85 -33.67
N THR A 95 0.19 1.16 -33.17
CA THR A 95 -1.08 1.76 -32.78
C THR A 95 -1.33 1.54 -31.29
N ASP A 96 -1.40 2.62 -30.55
CA ASP A 96 -1.72 2.63 -29.14
C ASP A 96 -3.22 2.58 -28.92
N VAL A 97 -3.67 1.63 -28.08
CA VAL A 97 -5.09 1.38 -27.81
C VAL A 97 -5.40 1.65 -26.35
N TYR A 98 -6.41 2.49 -26.13
CA TYR A 98 -6.90 2.89 -24.81
C TYR A 98 -8.29 2.31 -24.56
N PHE A 99 -8.51 1.77 -23.35
CA PHE A 99 -9.74 1.10 -23.00
C PHE A 99 -10.48 1.78 -21.86
N TYR A 100 -11.82 1.88 -21.93
CA TYR A 100 -12.67 2.33 -20.84
C TYR A 100 -12.64 1.35 -19.66
N HIS A 101 -12.89 0.07 -19.91
CA HIS A 101 -12.91 -1.01 -18.92
C HIS A 101 -11.66 -1.87 -19.08
N LYS A 102 -10.71 -1.67 -18.17
CA LYS A 102 -9.38 -2.31 -18.24
C LYS A 102 -9.40 -3.80 -17.88
N LYS A 103 -10.43 -4.29 -17.16
CA LYS A 103 -10.49 -5.69 -16.69
C LYS A 103 -10.69 -6.72 -17.82
N THR A 104 -11.26 -6.32 -18.93
CA THR A 104 -11.57 -7.19 -20.08
C THR A 104 -10.58 -7.04 -21.23
N ILE A 105 -9.52 -6.25 -21.07
CA ILE A 105 -8.54 -5.91 -22.13
C ILE A 105 -8.05 -7.15 -22.87
N TYR A 106 -7.69 -8.20 -22.17
CA TYR A 106 -7.17 -9.42 -22.81
C TYR A 106 -8.18 -10.06 -23.76
N GLN A 107 -9.44 -10.14 -23.35
CA GLN A 107 -10.53 -10.70 -24.16
C GLN A 107 -10.86 -9.80 -25.34
N ASP A 108 -10.89 -8.49 -25.10
CA ASP A 108 -11.20 -7.47 -26.09
C ASP A 108 -10.10 -7.38 -27.15
N MET A 109 -8.82 -7.43 -26.76
CA MET A 109 -7.69 -7.45 -27.67
C MET A 109 -7.64 -8.73 -28.50
N SER A 110 -7.89 -9.89 -27.89
CA SER A 110 -7.96 -11.16 -28.64
C SER A 110 -9.11 -11.16 -29.66
N ALA A 111 -10.23 -10.51 -29.36
CA ALA A 111 -11.33 -10.33 -30.30
C ALA A 111 -10.96 -9.34 -31.44
N LEU A 112 -10.32 -8.23 -31.09
CA LEU A 112 -9.85 -7.23 -32.07
C LEU A 112 -8.85 -7.81 -33.07
N VAL A 113 -7.83 -8.54 -32.59
CA VAL A 113 -6.81 -9.19 -33.40
C VAL A 113 -7.45 -10.16 -34.42
N LYS A 114 -8.43 -10.94 -33.98
CA LYS A 114 -9.17 -11.85 -34.85
C LYS A 114 -9.98 -11.14 -35.93
N VAL A 115 -10.58 -9.99 -35.59
CA VAL A 115 -11.34 -9.18 -36.56
C VAL A 115 -10.42 -8.52 -37.58
N LEU A 116 -9.22 -8.12 -37.15
CA LEU A 116 -8.21 -7.50 -38.02
C LEU A 116 -7.40 -8.53 -38.82
N GLY A 117 -7.51 -9.82 -38.48
CA GLY A 117 -6.75 -10.89 -39.14
C GLY A 117 -5.25 -10.88 -38.83
N LEU A 118 -4.87 -10.27 -37.67
CA LEU A 118 -3.49 -10.20 -37.20
C LEU A 118 -3.14 -11.41 -36.34
N GLU A 119 -1.85 -11.64 -36.16
CA GLU A 119 -1.35 -12.69 -35.25
C GLU A 119 -1.39 -12.20 -33.79
N GLU A 120 -1.55 -13.11 -32.83
CA GLU A 120 -1.56 -12.76 -31.42
C GLU A 120 -0.22 -12.13 -30.94
N ASN A 121 0.87 -12.40 -31.62
CA ASN A 121 2.20 -11.84 -31.38
C ASN A 121 2.32 -10.35 -31.75
N ALA A 122 1.37 -9.82 -32.52
CA ALA A 122 1.33 -8.40 -32.88
C ALA A 122 0.85 -7.48 -31.73
N VAL A 123 0.48 -8.06 -30.58
CA VAL A 123 -0.06 -7.31 -29.44
C VAL A 123 0.95 -7.25 -28.30
N GLU A 124 1.24 -6.06 -27.87
CA GLU A 124 2.01 -5.78 -26.67
C GLU A 124 1.10 -5.14 -25.61
N TYR A 125 1.28 -5.55 -24.35
CA TYR A 125 0.51 -5.00 -23.23
C TYR A 125 1.41 -4.17 -22.33
N ASN A 126 0.91 -3.01 -21.85
CA ASN A 126 1.59 -2.25 -20.82
C ASN A 126 1.41 -2.96 -19.47
N TYR A 127 2.26 -3.96 -19.22
CA TYR A 127 2.17 -4.82 -18.03
C TYR A 127 2.32 -4.02 -16.73
N GLN A 128 3.18 -2.99 -16.72
CA GLN A 128 3.42 -2.17 -15.55
C GLN A 128 2.16 -1.37 -15.19
N LEU A 129 1.61 -0.62 -16.14
CA LEU A 129 0.41 0.17 -15.95
C LEU A 129 -0.82 -0.69 -15.60
N LEU A 130 -1.02 -1.80 -16.32
CA LEU A 130 -2.13 -2.71 -16.08
C LEU A 130 -2.03 -3.42 -14.74
N SER A 131 -0.81 -3.70 -14.26
CA SER A 131 -0.62 -4.27 -12.92
C SER A 131 -1.10 -3.31 -11.83
N LEU A 132 -0.88 -2.01 -12.00
CA LEU A 132 -1.34 -0.97 -11.06
C LEU A 132 -2.88 -0.81 -11.10
N TYR A 133 -3.51 -1.09 -12.24
CA TYR A 133 -4.97 -1.18 -12.37
C TYR A 133 -5.56 -2.52 -11.90
N PHE A 134 -4.72 -3.40 -11.32
CA PHE A 134 -5.12 -4.75 -10.85
C PHE A 134 -5.68 -5.66 -11.93
N VAL A 135 -5.27 -5.46 -13.18
CA VAL A 135 -5.63 -6.30 -14.31
C VAL A 135 -4.61 -7.43 -14.44
N ARG A 136 -5.10 -8.67 -14.55
CA ARG A 136 -4.25 -9.85 -14.81
C ARG A 136 -4.27 -10.18 -16.29
N ILE A 137 -3.09 -10.32 -16.88
CA ILE A 137 -2.90 -10.77 -18.26
C ILE A 137 -2.25 -12.15 -18.19
N PRO A 138 -2.72 -13.13 -18.97
CA PRO A 138 -2.03 -14.43 -19.11
C PRO A 138 -0.60 -14.22 -19.62
N GLY A 139 0.36 -14.91 -19.01
CA GLY A 139 1.79 -14.75 -19.31
C GLY A 139 2.54 -13.75 -18.41
N ASP A 140 1.86 -13.02 -17.53
CA ASP A 140 2.51 -12.16 -16.55
C ASP A 140 2.75 -12.94 -15.24
N ASP A 141 3.94 -13.46 -15.08
CA ASP A 141 4.38 -14.21 -13.89
C ASP A 141 4.95 -13.33 -12.78
N LYS A 142 4.99 -11.99 -12.97
CA LYS A 142 5.53 -11.08 -11.97
C LYS A 142 4.63 -11.00 -10.72
N PRO A 143 5.18 -11.20 -9.52
CA PRO A 143 4.40 -11.17 -8.29
C PRO A 143 3.90 -9.75 -7.99
N ARG A 144 2.58 -9.58 -7.93
CA ARG A 144 1.92 -8.30 -7.61
C ARG A 144 1.72 -8.17 -6.10
N LEU A 145 2.77 -7.79 -5.39
CA LEU A 145 2.78 -7.77 -3.93
C LEU A 145 2.23 -6.49 -3.30
N LEU A 146 2.11 -5.39 -4.05
CA LEU A 146 1.76 -4.07 -3.52
C LEU A 146 0.40 -4.06 -2.81
N LEU A 147 -0.67 -4.50 -3.48
CA LEU A 147 -2.02 -4.53 -2.87
C LEU A 147 -2.16 -5.54 -1.74
N PRO A 148 -1.70 -6.81 -1.87
CA PRO A 148 -1.73 -7.76 -0.76
C PRO A 148 -0.94 -7.30 0.46
N ALA A 149 0.24 -6.71 0.27
CA ALA A 149 1.05 -6.17 1.35
C ALA A 149 0.33 -5.02 2.06
N TYR A 150 -0.25 -4.09 1.32
CA TYR A 150 -1.03 -3.01 1.89
C TYR A 150 -2.24 -3.53 2.68
N LEU A 151 -3.02 -4.45 2.13
CA LEU A 151 -4.17 -5.04 2.82
C LEU A 151 -3.72 -5.76 4.11
N ALA A 152 -2.60 -6.46 4.08
CA ALA A 152 -2.05 -7.09 5.29
C ALA A 152 -1.70 -6.05 6.36
N ILE A 153 -1.08 -4.94 5.99
CA ILE A 153 -0.77 -3.82 6.91
C ILE A 153 -2.06 -3.25 7.50
N VAL A 154 -3.06 -2.95 6.68
CA VAL A 154 -4.36 -2.42 7.14
C VAL A 154 -5.03 -3.40 8.12
N VAL A 155 -5.03 -4.69 7.84
CA VAL A 155 -5.60 -5.72 8.74
C VAL A 155 -4.86 -5.76 10.08
N ILE A 156 -3.52 -5.74 10.07
CA ILE A 156 -2.71 -5.73 11.30
C ILE A 156 -2.99 -4.48 12.12
N VAL A 157 -3.07 -3.31 11.47
CA VAL A 157 -3.37 -2.03 12.12
C VAL A 157 -4.79 -2.05 12.71
N CYS A 158 -5.80 -2.48 11.95
CA CYS A 158 -7.17 -2.62 12.44
C CYS A 158 -7.25 -3.55 13.66
N PHE A 159 -6.56 -4.69 13.61
CA PHE A 159 -6.53 -5.64 14.73
C PHE A 159 -5.89 -5.02 15.99
N SER A 160 -4.77 -4.32 15.83
CA SER A 160 -4.10 -3.60 16.92
C SER A 160 -5.01 -2.52 17.53
N LEU A 161 -5.68 -1.73 16.69
CA LEU A 161 -6.63 -0.71 17.12
C LEU A 161 -7.83 -1.31 17.85
N ILE A 162 -8.38 -2.42 17.38
CA ILE A 162 -9.46 -3.15 18.06
C ILE A 162 -9.05 -3.53 19.47
N LEU A 163 -7.82 -4.02 19.68
CA LEU A 163 -7.32 -4.38 21.02
C LEU A 163 -7.19 -3.16 21.94
N ILE A 164 -6.67 -2.04 21.41
CA ILE A 164 -6.50 -0.79 22.18
C ILE A 164 -7.86 -0.24 22.60
N ILE A 165 -8.80 -0.14 21.65
CA ILE A 165 -10.15 0.35 21.90
C ILE A 165 -10.91 -0.60 22.84
N HIS A 166 -10.76 -1.92 22.65
CA HIS A 166 -11.34 -2.93 23.54
C HIS A 166 -10.90 -2.72 25.00
N ASN A 167 -9.62 -2.49 25.23
CA ASN A 167 -9.11 -2.22 26.59
C ASN A 167 -9.72 -0.95 27.17
N SER A 168 -9.83 0.12 26.39
CA SER A 168 -10.46 1.39 26.80
C SER A 168 -11.94 1.21 27.16
N PHE A 169 -12.68 0.45 26.36
CA PHE A 169 -14.07 0.10 26.66
C PHE A 169 -14.18 -0.80 27.89
N ALA A 170 -13.33 -1.81 28.03
CA ALA A 170 -13.34 -2.72 29.17
C ALA A 170 -13.16 -1.95 30.49
N VAL A 171 -12.22 -1.01 30.55
CA VAL A 171 -12.02 -0.14 31.73
C VAL A 171 -13.25 0.73 31.98
N SER A 172 -13.78 1.40 30.96
CA SER A 172 -14.97 2.23 31.07
C SER A 172 -16.22 1.44 31.52
N MET A 173 -16.38 0.22 31.03
CA MET A 173 -17.54 -0.63 31.37
C MET A 173 -17.40 -1.24 32.77
N ASN A 174 -16.18 -1.64 33.18
CA ASN A 174 -15.94 -2.19 34.51
C ASN A 174 -16.31 -1.20 35.63
N SER A 175 -16.06 0.09 35.43
CA SER A 175 -16.46 1.13 36.40
C SER A 175 -17.98 1.25 36.60
N ARG A 176 -18.79 0.64 35.73
CA ARG A 176 -20.26 0.72 35.70
C ARG A 176 -20.99 -0.60 35.93
N VAL A 177 -20.27 -1.65 36.23
CA VAL A 177 -20.84 -2.99 36.46
C VAL A 177 -22.00 -2.95 37.44
N HIS A 178 -21.85 -2.24 38.56
CA HIS A 178 -22.89 -2.11 39.59
C HIS A 178 -24.18 -1.47 39.07
N GLN A 179 -24.09 -0.45 38.23
CA GLN A 179 -25.28 0.21 37.63
C GLN A 179 -26.05 -0.73 36.72
N PHE A 180 -25.32 -1.51 35.88
CA PHE A 180 -25.95 -2.51 35.03
C PHE A 180 -26.51 -3.70 35.82
N GLY A 181 -25.94 -4.01 36.97
CA GLY A 181 -26.49 -4.97 37.92
C GLY A 181 -27.85 -4.55 38.46
N ILE A 182 -28.02 -3.25 38.78
CA ILE A 182 -29.33 -2.69 39.20
C ILE A 182 -30.34 -2.79 38.05
N PHE A 183 -29.94 -2.45 36.80
CA PHE A 183 -30.83 -2.60 35.65
C PHE A 183 -31.27 -4.03 35.41
N ALA A 184 -30.37 -4.99 35.51
CA ALA A 184 -30.70 -6.41 35.44
C ALA A 184 -31.63 -6.85 36.59
N GLY A 185 -31.45 -6.30 37.80
CA GLY A 185 -32.31 -6.53 38.98
C GLY A 185 -33.73 -6.05 38.82
N ILE A 186 -33.99 -4.96 38.08
CA ILE A 186 -35.31 -4.46 37.74
C ILE A 186 -35.86 -5.06 36.44
N GLY A 187 -35.22 -6.09 35.89
CA GLY A 187 -35.78 -6.89 34.78
C GLY A 187 -35.28 -6.54 33.39
N ALA A 188 -34.17 -5.77 33.26
CA ALA A 188 -33.56 -5.54 31.94
C ALA A 188 -32.94 -6.84 31.40
N THR A 189 -33.29 -7.19 30.15
CA THR A 189 -32.71 -8.37 29.49
C THR A 189 -31.27 -8.15 29.08
N PRO A 190 -30.42 -9.22 28.99
CA PRO A 190 -29.05 -9.12 28.50
C PRO A 190 -28.92 -8.46 27.12
N GLY A 191 -29.88 -8.70 26.23
CA GLY A 191 -29.92 -8.09 24.90
C GLY A 191 -30.16 -6.58 24.95
N GLN A 192 -31.05 -6.12 25.84
CA GLN A 192 -31.29 -4.68 26.05
C GLN A 192 -30.06 -3.97 26.59
N ILE A 193 -29.35 -4.57 27.57
CA ILE A 193 -28.12 -4.04 28.13
C ILE A 193 -27.03 -3.97 27.05
N LEU A 194 -26.86 -5.04 26.25
CA LEU A 194 -25.92 -5.09 25.15
C LEU A 194 -26.17 -3.98 24.13
N THR A 195 -27.44 -3.85 23.67
CA THR A 195 -27.82 -2.83 22.69
C THR A 195 -27.55 -1.42 23.22
N CYS A 196 -27.89 -1.16 24.50
CA CYS A 196 -27.63 0.12 25.16
C CYS A 196 -26.13 0.46 25.16
N LEU A 197 -25.26 -0.49 25.51
CA LEU A 197 -23.82 -0.31 25.56
C LEU A 197 -23.22 -0.07 24.17
N VAL A 198 -23.67 -0.80 23.15
CA VAL A 198 -23.21 -0.61 21.77
C VAL A 198 -23.68 0.73 21.20
N GLN A 199 -24.92 1.14 21.46
CA GLN A 199 -25.43 2.47 21.07
C GLN A 199 -24.64 3.59 21.75
N GLU A 200 -24.31 3.45 23.03
CA GLU A 200 -23.50 4.41 23.75
C GLU A 200 -22.09 4.51 23.15
N ALA A 201 -21.45 3.37 22.84
CA ALA A 201 -20.16 3.32 22.18
C ALA A 201 -20.19 4.08 20.84
N PHE A 202 -21.24 3.87 20.04
CA PHE A 202 -21.40 4.57 18.77
C PHE A 202 -21.54 6.09 18.96
N VAL A 203 -22.37 6.53 19.88
CA VAL A 203 -22.58 7.98 20.16
C VAL A 203 -21.31 8.64 20.68
N LEU A 204 -20.56 7.95 21.56
CA LEU A 204 -19.29 8.45 22.09
C LEU A 204 -18.21 8.56 21.01
N ALA A 205 -18.21 7.67 20.03
CA ALA A 205 -17.19 7.58 18.99
C ALA A 205 -17.50 8.42 17.74
N ALA A 206 -18.76 8.74 17.46
CA ALA A 206 -19.17 9.40 16.21
C ALA A 206 -18.42 10.72 15.94
N VAL A 207 -18.42 11.64 16.92
CA VAL A 207 -17.72 12.92 16.78
C VAL A 207 -16.20 12.76 16.72
N PRO A 208 -15.55 11.96 17.61
CA PRO A 208 -14.13 11.68 17.53
C PRO A 208 -13.70 11.02 16.21
N ILE A 209 -14.49 10.12 15.63
CA ILE A 209 -14.19 9.50 14.34
C ILE A 209 -14.13 10.57 13.24
N LEU A 210 -15.14 11.46 13.16
CA LEU A 210 -15.14 12.52 12.15
C LEU A 210 -13.92 13.46 12.31
N ALA A 211 -13.63 13.87 13.54
CA ALA A 211 -12.47 14.69 13.83
C ALA A 211 -11.16 13.95 13.48
N GLY A 212 -11.07 12.66 13.80
CA GLY A 212 -9.92 11.82 13.47
C GLY A 212 -9.71 11.69 11.95
N ILE A 213 -10.77 11.48 11.18
CA ILE A 213 -10.70 11.42 9.72
C ILE A 213 -10.16 12.73 9.14
N LEU A 214 -10.72 13.87 9.57
CA LEU A 214 -10.27 15.18 9.09
C LEU A 214 -8.80 15.44 9.42
N THR A 215 -8.39 15.17 10.64
CA THR A 215 -6.98 15.32 11.03
C THR A 215 -6.06 14.35 10.29
N GLY A 216 -6.49 13.11 10.05
CA GLY A 216 -5.73 12.13 9.26
C GLY A 216 -5.51 12.57 7.81
N ILE A 217 -6.51 13.20 7.17
CA ILE A 217 -6.39 13.80 5.84
C ILE A 217 -5.36 14.93 5.86
N VAL A 218 -5.42 15.82 6.85
CA VAL A 218 -4.46 16.94 6.98
C VAL A 218 -3.04 16.41 7.16
N PHE A 219 -2.83 15.39 7.99
CA PHE A 219 -1.52 14.75 8.15
C PHE A 219 -1.04 14.08 6.86
N SER A 220 -1.92 13.39 6.13
CA SER A 220 -1.59 12.79 4.84
C SER A 220 -1.20 13.85 3.81
N PHE A 221 -1.97 14.94 3.72
CA PHE A 221 -1.63 16.10 2.87
C PHE A 221 -0.26 16.67 3.22
N GLY A 222 0.01 16.91 4.51
CA GLY A 222 1.30 17.42 4.98
C GLY A 222 2.46 16.50 4.62
N THR A 223 2.26 15.18 4.72
CA THR A 223 3.27 14.18 4.38
C THR A 223 3.55 14.17 2.86
N VAL A 224 2.51 14.10 2.03
CA VAL A 224 2.65 14.12 0.56
C VAL A 224 3.29 15.42 0.10
N TRP A 225 2.85 16.57 0.64
CA TRP A 225 3.44 17.88 0.33
C TRP A 225 4.92 17.96 0.73
N GLY A 226 5.26 17.47 1.93
CA GLY A 226 6.64 17.43 2.40
C GLY A 226 7.52 16.54 1.54
N MET A 227 7.04 15.34 1.17
CA MET A 227 7.75 14.42 0.28
C MET A 227 7.93 15.01 -1.11
N SER A 228 6.90 15.64 -1.68
CA SER A 228 6.97 16.32 -2.98
C SER A 228 8.03 17.42 -3.00
N ARG A 229 8.08 18.24 -1.93
CA ARG A 229 9.12 19.28 -1.78
C ARG A 229 10.53 18.71 -1.64
N PHE A 230 10.67 17.63 -0.90
CA PHE A 230 11.96 16.97 -0.70
C PHE A 230 12.43 16.28 -1.99
N ALA A 231 11.56 15.54 -2.66
CA ALA A 231 11.85 14.85 -3.90
C ALA A 231 12.24 15.84 -5.02
N SER A 232 11.57 16.99 -5.12
CA SER A 232 11.89 18.01 -6.12
C SER A 232 13.31 18.56 -6.02
N ASN A 233 13.95 18.45 -4.86
CA ASN A 233 15.33 18.91 -4.66
C ASN A 233 16.38 17.88 -5.08
N PHE A 234 16.04 16.61 -5.21
CA PHE A 234 17.04 15.54 -5.39
C PHE A 234 17.08 14.89 -6.78
N VAL A 235 15.99 14.83 -7.52
CA VAL A 235 15.95 14.09 -8.80
C VAL A 235 14.87 14.71 -9.68
N GLY A 236 15.17 15.71 -10.48
CA GLY A 236 14.25 16.21 -11.53
C GLY A 236 12.74 16.15 -11.17
N GLY A 237 12.40 16.60 -9.98
CA GLY A 237 11.39 16.05 -9.12
C GLY A 237 9.99 16.29 -9.60
N ARG A 238 9.31 15.21 -9.84
CA ARG A 238 7.87 15.18 -10.06
C ARG A 238 7.15 15.64 -8.78
N GLN A 239 6.29 16.63 -8.92
CA GLN A 239 5.43 17.08 -7.83
C GLN A 239 4.25 16.12 -7.70
N MET A 240 4.17 15.40 -6.59
CA MET A 240 2.99 14.59 -6.27
C MET A 240 1.79 15.49 -6.00
N ALA A 241 0.72 15.33 -6.77
CA ALA A 241 -0.56 15.98 -6.49
C ALA A 241 -1.28 15.20 -5.38
N PHE A 242 -1.80 15.91 -4.37
CA PHE A 242 -2.62 15.29 -3.34
C PHE A 242 -4.07 15.17 -3.83
N GLU A 243 -4.58 13.96 -3.88
CA GLU A 243 -5.97 13.67 -4.20
C GLU A 243 -6.70 12.96 -3.06
N CYS A 244 -7.97 13.29 -2.88
CA CYS A 244 -8.83 12.68 -1.88
C CYS A 244 -10.17 12.28 -2.49
N HIS A 245 -10.33 11.00 -2.80
CA HIS A 245 -11.54 10.49 -3.44
C HIS A 245 -12.67 10.26 -2.42
N PRO A 246 -13.92 10.70 -2.66
CA PRO A 246 -15.04 10.56 -1.71
C PRO A 246 -15.33 9.11 -1.32
N ALA A 247 -15.17 8.15 -2.25
CA ALA A 247 -15.36 6.73 -1.95
C ALA A 247 -14.35 6.21 -0.92
N LEU A 248 -13.10 6.71 -0.94
CA LEU A 248 -12.09 6.37 0.05
C LEU A 248 -12.50 6.87 1.44
N LEU A 249 -13.02 8.08 1.54
CA LEU A 249 -13.51 8.64 2.81
C LEU A 249 -14.67 7.83 3.38
N MET A 250 -15.60 7.41 2.52
CA MET A 250 -16.68 6.52 2.94
C MET A 250 -16.14 5.17 3.44
N LEU A 251 -15.18 4.59 2.74
CA LEU A 251 -14.53 3.33 3.16
C LEU A 251 -13.87 3.48 4.53
N VAL A 252 -13.09 4.54 4.74
CA VAL A 252 -12.42 4.84 6.02
C VAL A 252 -13.44 5.05 7.14
N MET A 253 -14.53 5.76 6.86
CA MET A 253 -15.61 5.97 7.84
C MET A 253 -16.24 4.64 8.25
N VAL A 254 -16.61 3.79 7.29
CA VAL A 254 -17.19 2.46 7.55
C VAL A 254 -16.22 1.59 8.33
N LEU A 255 -14.95 1.57 7.94
CA LEU A 255 -13.92 0.78 8.61
C LEU A 255 -13.67 1.25 10.04
N SER A 256 -13.64 2.56 10.28
CA SER A 256 -13.49 3.14 11.62
C SER A 256 -14.68 2.82 12.53
N ILE A 257 -15.90 2.95 12.02
CA ILE A 257 -17.12 2.58 12.76
C ILE A 257 -17.12 1.09 13.08
N PHE A 258 -16.80 0.25 12.10
CA PHE A 258 -16.71 -1.21 12.28
C PHE A 258 -15.69 -1.57 13.36
N THR A 259 -14.51 -0.99 13.32
CA THR A 259 -13.43 -1.20 14.31
C THR A 259 -13.91 -0.86 15.73
N VAL A 260 -14.58 0.28 15.91
CA VAL A 260 -15.13 0.70 17.22
C VAL A 260 -16.24 -0.22 17.69
N LEU A 261 -17.18 -0.58 16.81
CA LEU A 261 -18.31 -1.46 17.17
C LEU A 261 -17.84 -2.86 17.58
N VAL A 262 -16.92 -3.45 16.83
CA VAL A 262 -16.32 -4.76 17.16
C VAL A 262 -15.60 -4.70 18.50
N SER A 263 -14.83 -3.64 18.74
CA SER A 263 -14.09 -3.43 19.99
C SER A 263 -14.99 -3.29 21.20
N ALA A 264 -16.13 -2.59 21.04
CA ALA A 264 -17.10 -2.37 22.11
C ALA A 264 -17.97 -3.61 22.37
N TRP A 265 -18.26 -4.41 21.34
CA TRP A 265 -19.17 -5.54 21.41
C TRP A 265 -18.68 -6.65 22.36
N LEU A 266 -17.38 -6.96 22.33
CA LEU A 266 -16.81 -8.01 23.18
C LEU A 266 -16.96 -7.72 24.69
N PRO A 267 -16.51 -6.55 25.24
CA PRO A 267 -16.71 -6.23 26.64
C PRO A 267 -18.18 -6.02 26.99
N ALA A 268 -19.01 -5.44 26.11
CA ALA A 268 -20.43 -5.26 26.30
C ALA A 268 -21.17 -6.60 26.44
N ARG A 269 -20.83 -7.58 25.56
CA ARG A 269 -21.39 -8.94 25.65
C ARG A 269 -21.03 -9.65 26.95
N LYS A 270 -19.80 -9.44 27.44
CA LYS A 270 -19.37 -10.02 28.71
C LYS A 270 -20.16 -9.40 29.89
N LEU A 271 -20.30 -8.09 29.89
CA LEU A 271 -21.01 -7.37 30.92
C LEU A 271 -22.54 -7.68 30.94
N SER A 272 -23.18 -7.75 29.78
CA SER A 272 -24.61 -8.03 29.66
C SER A 272 -25.03 -9.42 30.15
N ARG A 273 -24.08 -10.36 30.30
CA ARG A 273 -24.31 -11.74 30.76
C ARG A 273 -24.07 -11.94 32.25
N LEU A 274 -23.63 -10.90 32.98
CA LEU A 274 -23.49 -10.99 34.43
C LEU A 274 -24.84 -11.09 35.10
N THR A 275 -24.93 -11.95 36.10
CA THR A 275 -26.15 -12.02 36.94
C THR A 275 -26.26 -10.77 37.82
N PRO A 276 -27.49 -10.32 38.19
CA PRO A 276 -27.69 -9.17 39.07
C PRO A 276 -26.89 -9.27 40.37
N LEU A 277 -26.78 -10.47 40.93
CA LEU A 277 -26.09 -10.71 42.16
C LEU A 277 -24.53 -10.53 41.98
N GLU A 278 -24.00 -11.06 40.90
CA GLU A 278 -22.55 -10.88 40.57
C GLU A 278 -22.21 -9.42 40.30
N ALA A 279 -23.09 -8.69 39.60
CA ALA A 279 -22.87 -7.29 39.28
C ALA A 279 -22.99 -6.38 40.52
N ILE A 280 -23.86 -6.68 41.48
CA ILE A 280 -24.04 -5.90 42.72
C ILE A 280 -22.93 -6.19 43.74
N ARG A 281 -22.48 -7.45 43.87
CA ARG A 281 -21.38 -7.81 44.74
C ARG A 281 -20.02 -7.24 44.30
N GLY A 282 -19.94 -6.79 43.09
CA GLY A 282 -18.70 -6.32 42.48
C GLY A 282 -17.84 -7.44 41.89
N THR A 283 -17.21 -7.14 40.76
CA THR A 283 -16.27 -8.06 40.09
C THR A 283 -15.04 -8.36 40.94
N ASP A 284 -14.77 -7.56 41.96
CA ASP A 284 -13.59 -7.71 42.83
C ASP A 284 -13.67 -8.94 43.70
N GLU A 285 -14.85 -9.27 44.26
CA GLU A 285 -15.01 -10.50 45.08
C GLU A 285 -14.92 -11.78 44.22
N TRP A 286 -15.38 -11.76 42.99
CA TRP A 286 -15.30 -12.91 42.07
C TRP A 286 -13.86 -13.15 41.58
N GLN A 287 -13.12 -12.05 41.33
CA GLN A 287 -11.69 -12.12 41.03
C GLN A 287 -10.89 -12.61 42.23
N LEU A 288 -11.26 -12.20 43.45
CA LEU A 288 -10.65 -12.66 44.68
C LEU A 288 -10.90 -14.14 44.94
N LYS A 289 -12.06 -14.69 44.55
CA LYS A 289 -12.39 -16.12 44.75
C LYS A 289 -11.56 -17.03 43.84
N ASN A 290 -11.27 -16.61 42.62
CA ASN A 290 -10.32 -17.27 41.70
C ASN A 290 -8.87 -16.94 42.00
N SER A 291 -8.59 -15.87 42.72
CA SER A 291 -7.28 -15.36 43.10
C SER A 291 -6.74 -15.96 44.38
N LYS A 292 -7.54 -16.76 45.17
CA LYS A 292 -7.04 -17.42 46.38
C LYS A 292 -5.79 -18.27 46.18
N MET A 293 -5.50 -18.67 44.92
CA MET A 293 -4.26 -19.35 44.54
C MET A 293 -3.10 -18.41 44.20
N ALA A 294 -3.37 -17.13 43.90
CA ALA A 294 -2.37 -16.14 43.45
C ALA A 294 -1.68 -15.42 44.66
N TRP A 295 -2.32 -15.39 45.80
CA TRP A 295 -1.80 -14.71 47.00
C TRP A 295 -0.57 -15.39 47.66
N LYS A 296 -0.26 -16.62 47.26
CA LYS A 296 0.88 -17.36 47.82
C LYS A 296 2.22 -17.22 47.10
N LYS A 297 2.30 -16.45 46.02
CA LYS A 297 3.59 -16.22 45.35
C LYS A 297 4.13 -14.83 45.65
N HIS A 298 5.01 -14.77 46.61
CA HIS A 298 5.90 -13.64 46.90
C HIS A 298 6.66 -13.25 45.60
N SER A 299 6.75 -11.96 45.29
CA SER A 299 7.58 -11.47 44.18
C SER A 299 8.89 -10.93 44.74
N PRO A 300 9.93 -11.75 44.88
CA PRO A 300 11.16 -11.32 45.58
C PRO A 300 11.82 -10.12 44.93
N VAL A 301 11.73 -9.98 43.59
CA VAL A 301 12.34 -8.88 42.86
C VAL A 301 11.62 -7.55 43.10
N LEU A 302 10.27 -7.52 43.05
CA LEU A 302 9.48 -6.32 43.28
C LEU A 302 9.51 -5.88 44.76
N SER A 303 9.52 -6.83 45.65
CA SER A 303 9.62 -6.53 47.07
C SER A 303 11.03 -6.04 47.45
N ALA A 304 12.08 -6.52 46.79
CA ALA A 304 13.46 -6.07 47.01
C ALA A 304 13.72 -4.65 46.47
N LEU A 305 13.09 -4.30 45.32
CA LEU A 305 13.28 -2.97 44.67
C LEU A 305 12.36 -1.89 45.25
N PHE A 306 11.12 -2.21 45.58
CA PHE A 306 10.07 -1.26 45.94
C PHE A 306 9.35 -1.58 47.26
N GLY A 307 9.85 -2.49 48.07
CA GLY A 307 9.27 -2.85 49.36
C GLY A 307 7.86 -3.40 49.29
N MET A 308 7.04 -3.09 50.29
CA MET A 308 5.62 -3.52 50.36
C MET A 308 4.77 -2.95 49.23
N GLU A 309 5.08 -1.76 48.73
CA GLU A 309 4.34 -1.12 47.64
C GLU A 309 4.55 -1.89 46.32
N GLY A 310 5.76 -2.38 46.08
CA GLY A 310 6.06 -3.23 44.92
C GLY A 310 5.35 -4.59 44.97
N GLU A 311 5.19 -5.16 46.15
CA GLU A 311 4.46 -6.42 46.30
C GLU A 311 2.95 -6.24 46.12
N LEU A 312 2.38 -5.15 46.63
CA LEU A 312 0.99 -4.76 46.40
C LEU A 312 0.71 -4.51 44.91
N ALA A 313 1.59 -3.75 44.24
CA ALA A 313 1.50 -3.53 42.81
C ALA A 313 1.61 -4.81 41.98
N GLY A 314 2.54 -5.71 42.33
CA GLY A 314 2.69 -7.01 41.68
C GLY A 314 1.46 -7.91 41.84
N ASN A 315 0.82 -7.86 43.00
CA ASN A 315 -0.42 -8.61 43.26
C ASN A 315 -1.62 -8.02 42.53
N ALA A 316 -1.73 -6.69 42.42
CA ALA A 316 -2.75 -6.02 41.63
C ALA A 316 -2.62 -6.33 40.13
N ILE A 317 -1.39 -6.32 39.60
CA ILE A 317 -1.09 -6.73 38.22
C ILE A 317 -1.47 -8.20 37.97
N ARG A 318 -1.15 -9.08 38.90
CA ARG A 318 -1.50 -10.51 38.80
C ARG A 318 -3.01 -10.76 38.88
N ALA A 319 -3.75 -9.96 39.64
CA ALA A 319 -5.21 -10.02 39.70
C ALA A 319 -5.84 -9.67 38.33
N GLN A 320 -5.21 -8.80 37.58
CA GLN A 320 -5.68 -8.34 36.27
C GLN A 320 -4.97 -9.00 35.08
N LYS A 321 -4.50 -10.24 35.21
CA LYS A 321 -3.71 -10.95 34.17
C LYS A 321 -4.32 -10.87 32.76
N LYS A 322 -5.64 -10.97 32.61
CA LYS A 322 -6.29 -10.93 31.29
C LYS A 322 -6.20 -9.56 30.64
N ALA A 323 -6.38 -8.48 31.43
CA ALA A 323 -6.24 -7.13 30.93
C ALA A 323 -4.78 -6.83 30.57
N LEU A 324 -3.85 -7.27 31.43
CA LEU A 324 -2.42 -7.16 31.16
C LEU A 324 -2.00 -7.88 29.88
N TYR A 325 -2.50 -9.12 29.68
CA TYR A 325 -2.20 -9.90 28.47
C TYR A 325 -2.68 -9.21 27.20
N THR A 326 -3.93 -8.68 27.18
CA THR A 326 -4.43 -7.95 26.02
C THR A 326 -3.67 -6.67 25.74
N THR A 327 -3.29 -5.93 26.77
CA THR A 327 -2.46 -4.73 26.63
C THR A 327 -1.05 -5.06 26.15
N SER A 328 -0.42 -6.09 26.74
CA SER A 328 0.89 -6.58 26.31
C SER A 328 0.88 -7.07 24.86
N LEU A 329 -0.16 -7.82 24.47
CA LEU A 329 -0.32 -8.29 23.10
C LEU A 329 -0.46 -7.11 22.12
N SER A 330 -1.21 -6.06 22.50
CA SER A 330 -1.36 -4.86 21.69
C SER A 330 -0.01 -4.15 21.48
N PHE A 331 0.78 -3.96 22.54
CA PHE A 331 2.11 -3.36 22.43
C PHE A 331 3.06 -4.24 21.61
N THR A 332 3.05 -5.56 21.84
CA THR A 332 3.87 -6.51 21.07
C THR A 332 3.54 -6.43 19.59
N LEU A 333 2.25 -6.36 19.23
CA LEU A 333 1.82 -6.27 17.84
C LEU A 333 2.22 -4.92 17.19
N ALA A 334 2.08 -3.82 17.93
CA ALA A 334 2.51 -2.51 17.48
C ALA A 334 4.03 -2.46 17.25
N PHE A 335 4.81 -3.00 18.19
CA PHE A 335 6.27 -3.10 18.07
C PHE A 335 6.69 -4.00 16.91
N PHE A 336 6.01 -5.14 16.73
CA PHE A 336 6.26 -6.05 15.62
C PHE A 336 5.98 -5.37 14.27
N GLY A 337 4.87 -4.63 14.14
CA GLY A 337 4.58 -3.84 12.96
C GLY A 337 5.66 -2.79 12.66
N TYR A 338 6.13 -2.09 13.68
CA TYR A 338 7.24 -1.14 13.56
C TYR A 338 8.53 -1.83 13.09
N MET A 339 8.88 -2.99 13.66
CA MET A 339 10.08 -3.74 13.28
C MET A 339 10.01 -4.23 11.84
N ILE A 340 8.85 -4.72 11.38
CA ILE A 340 8.65 -5.10 9.97
C ILE A 340 8.90 -3.90 9.05
N MET A 341 8.31 -2.76 9.38
CA MET A 341 8.48 -1.54 8.59
C MET A 341 9.94 -1.10 8.53
N GLN A 342 10.63 -1.16 9.66
CA GLN A 342 12.05 -0.81 9.74
C GLN A 342 12.93 -1.78 8.93
N CYS A 343 12.66 -3.09 9.01
CA CYS A 343 13.35 -4.09 8.20
C CYS A 343 13.12 -3.86 6.71
N PHE A 344 11.87 -3.57 6.31
CA PHE A 344 11.55 -3.26 4.92
C PHE A 344 12.32 -2.03 4.42
N TRP A 345 12.36 -0.96 5.21
CA TRP A 345 13.11 0.27 4.87
C TRP A 345 14.60 0.00 4.73
N THR A 346 15.16 -0.75 5.66
CA THR A 346 16.60 -1.12 5.62
C THR A 346 16.93 -1.98 4.41
N LEU A 347 16.11 -3.02 4.13
CA LEU A 347 16.29 -3.88 2.96
C LEU A 347 16.14 -3.10 1.65
N SER A 348 15.15 -2.21 1.56
CA SER A 348 14.98 -1.32 0.41
C SER A 348 16.21 -0.44 0.19
N GLY A 349 16.74 0.16 1.26
CA GLY A 349 17.97 0.96 1.20
C GLY A 349 19.18 0.17 0.74
N ILE A 350 19.38 -1.04 1.28
CA ILE A 350 20.48 -1.94 0.87
C ILE A 350 20.31 -2.34 -0.61
N SER A 351 19.08 -2.71 -1.01
CA SER A 351 18.79 -3.09 -2.40
C SER A 351 19.08 -1.92 -3.36
N THR A 352 18.61 -0.72 -3.03
CA THR A 352 18.87 0.47 -3.85
C THR A 352 20.36 0.78 -3.93
N ASN A 353 21.07 0.70 -2.80
CA ASN A 353 22.51 0.95 -2.77
C ASN A 353 23.27 -0.06 -3.66
N HIS A 354 22.99 -1.35 -3.50
CA HIS A 354 23.67 -2.41 -4.24
C HIS A 354 23.29 -2.43 -5.73
N THR A 355 22.03 -2.20 -6.06
CA THR A 355 21.53 -2.31 -7.46
C THR A 355 21.84 -1.05 -8.27
N TYR A 356 21.87 0.12 -7.61
CA TYR A 356 22.00 1.40 -8.30
C TYR A 356 23.32 2.10 -8.00
N PHE A 357 23.63 2.37 -6.74
CA PHE A 357 24.81 3.17 -6.39
C PHE A 357 26.14 2.40 -6.57
N GLU A 358 26.22 1.16 -6.11
CA GLU A 358 27.46 0.37 -6.29
C GLU A 358 27.73 0.05 -7.77
N LYS A 359 26.68 -0.19 -8.56
CA LYS A 359 26.84 -0.48 -9.99
C LYS A 359 27.38 0.71 -10.78
N TYR A 360 27.06 1.93 -10.36
CA TYR A 360 27.44 3.16 -11.04
C TYR A 360 28.46 3.98 -10.22
N GLN A 361 29.00 3.41 -9.14
CA GLN A 361 30.08 4.01 -8.39
C GLN A 361 31.29 4.18 -9.32
N ASP A 362 31.85 5.37 -9.34
CA ASP A 362 32.94 5.76 -10.25
C ASP A 362 32.61 5.84 -11.76
N ALA A 363 31.35 5.61 -12.15
CA ALA A 363 30.92 5.74 -13.55
C ALA A 363 30.53 7.19 -13.91
N TRP A 364 29.81 7.86 -13.02
CA TRP A 364 29.38 9.25 -13.18
C TRP A 364 28.81 9.80 -11.85
N ASP A 365 29.00 11.10 -11.61
CA ASP A 365 28.43 11.79 -10.44
C ASP A 365 27.02 12.29 -10.71
N VAL A 366 26.76 12.79 -11.90
CA VAL A 366 25.45 13.30 -12.33
C VAL A 366 25.12 12.76 -13.71
N MET A 367 23.94 12.17 -13.86
CA MET A 367 23.37 11.77 -15.15
C MET A 367 22.09 12.56 -15.40
N ALA A 368 22.03 13.25 -16.54
CA ALA A 368 20.82 13.95 -16.98
C ALA A 368 20.29 13.28 -18.27
N THR A 369 19.01 12.96 -18.28
CA THR A 369 18.35 12.41 -19.47
C THR A 369 17.53 13.51 -20.13
N VAL A 370 17.86 13.84 -21.35
CA VAL A 370 17.10 14.78 -22.19
C VAL A 370 16.14 13.95 -23.04
N ARG A 371 14.85 14.27 -22.96
CA ARG A 371 13.80 13.56 -23.72
C ARG A 371 13.58 14.24 -25.06
N ASP A 372 13.12 13.49 -26.04
CA ASP A 372 12.67 13.95 -27.35
C ASP A 372 13.72 14.77 -28.13
N THR A 373 15.02 14.48 -27.90
CA THR A 373 16.13 15.15 -28.56
C THR A 373 17.12 14.11 -29.06
N ARG A 374 17.46 14.16 -30.36
CA ARG A 374 18.52 13.32 -30.91
C ARG A 374 19.89 13.87 -30.51
N ILE A 375 20.89 13.00 -30.42
CA ILE A 375 22.26 13.41 -30.07
C ILE A 375 22.81 14.45 -31.06
N GLU A 376 22.41 14.39 -32.34
CA GLU A 376 22.80 15.31 -33.40
C GLU A 376 22.21 16.72 -33.20
N ASP A 377 21.05 16.82 -32.56
CA ASP A 377 20.29 18.06 -32.34
C ASP A 377 20.57 18.68 -30.96
N PHE A 378 21.43 18.04 -30.16
CA PHE A 378 21.74 18.48 -28.80
C PHE A 378 22.85 19.55 -28.77
N GLU A 379 22.47 20.81 -28.74
CA GLU A 379 23.38 21.95 -28.83
C GLU A 379 24.12 22.32 -27.53
N LEU A 380 23.67 21.83 -26.36
CA LEU A 380 24.17 22.24 -25.04
C LEU A 380 25.46 21.52 -24.61
N THR A 381 26.01 20.64 -25.43
CA THR A 381 27.22 19.84 -25.12
C THR A 381 28.42 20.73 -24.73
N GLY A 382 28.63 21.84 -25.48
CA GLY A 382 29.74 22.77 -25.20
C GLY A 382 29.56 23.56 -23.89
N GLU A 383 28.33 23.93 -23.55
CA GLU A 383 28.02 24.62 -22.30
C GLU A 383 28.20 23.71 -21.09
N ILE A 384 27.77 22.45 -21.17
CA ILE A 384 27.93 21.44 -20.11
C ILE A 384 29.42 21.18 -19.85
N ARG A 385 30.20 21.04 -20.89
CA ARG A 385 31.67 20.87 -20.76
C ARG A 385 32.40 22.07 -20.18
N GLY A 386 31.85 23.27 -20.38
CA GLY A 386 32.34 24.54 -19.85
C GLY A 386 31.91 24.83 -18.40
N LEU A 387 31.11 24.00 -17.77
CA LEU A 387 30.63 24.26 -16.40
C LEU A 387 31.79 24.18 -15.40
N ALA A 388 31.88 25.20 -14.55
CA ALA A 388 32.87 25.22 -13.48
C ALA A 388 32.56 24.10 -12.46
N GLY A 389 33.47 23.11 -12.37
CA GLY A 389 33.33 21.95 -11.49
C GLY A 389 32.97 20.65 -12.21
N ALA A 390 32.80 20.65 -13.54
CA ALA A 390 32.73 19.43 -14.34
C ALA A 390 34.14 19.04 -14.81
N ASP A 391 34.66 17.91 -14.39
CA ASP A 391 35.95 17.37 -14.82
C ASP A 391 35.87 16.73 -16.20
N SER A 392 34.79 15.99 -16.46
CA SER A 392 34.47 15.36 -17.75
C SER A 392 32.99 15.22 -17.95
N SER A 393 32.56 15.19 -19.19
CA SER A 393 31.18 14.89 -19.54
C SER A 393 31.11 13.98 -20.76
N VAL A 394 30.25 13.00 -20.73
CA VAL A 394 29.99 12.08 -21.83
C VAL A 394 28.55 12.26 -22.29
N VAL A 395 28.37 12.57 -23.58
CA VAL A 395 27.06 12.67 -24.19
C VAL A 395 26.80 11.42 -25.02
N TYR A 396 25.73 10.71 -24.71
CA TYR A 396 25.39 9.50 -25.43
C TYR A 396 23.88 9.33 -25.58
N GLN A 397 23.48 8.65 -26.63
CA GLN A 397 22.09 8.25 -26.87
C GLN A 397 22.01 6.72 -26.85
N LYS A 398 21.03 6.18 -26.15
CA LYS A 398 20.71 4.75 -26.20
C LYS A 398 19.72 4.51 -27.33
N ALA A 399 20.02 3.54 -28.18
CA ALA A 399 19.13 3.05 -29.21
C ALA A 399 19.03 1.53 -29.13
N GLU A 400 17.92 0.98 -29.52
CA GLU A 400 17.75 -0.47 -29.69
C GLU A 400 17.80 -0.81 -31.18
N ALA A 401 18.67 -1.75 -31.55
CA ALA A 401 18.72 -2.30 -32.88
C ALA A 401 18.23 -3.75 -32.85
N VAL A 402 17.47 -4.15 -33.84
CA VAL A 402 17.13 -5.57 -34.04
C VAL A 402 18.15 -6.19 -35.00
N CYS A 403 18.99 -7.06 -34.46
CA CYS A 403 19.95 -7.82 -35.23
C CYS A 403 19.34 -9.14 -35.70
N ILE A 404 19.41 -9.41 -37.00
CA ILE A 404 19.02 -10.70 -37.57
C ILE A 404 20.26 -11.60 -37.57
N LEU A 405 20.31 -12.59 -36.69
CA LEU A 405 21.43 -13.49 -36.54
C LEU A 405 21.13 -14.83 -37.21
N PRO A 406 21.78 -15.17 -38.32
CA PRO A 406 21.65 -16.52 -38.90
C PRO A 406 22.29 -17.56 -37.97
N GLN A 407 21.78 -18.78 -37.99
CA GLN A 407 22.26 -19.86 -37.09
C GLN A 407 23.76 -20.08 -37.17
N GLN A 408 24.34 -19.92 -38.38
CA GLN A 408 25.75 -20.12 -38.64
C GLN A 408 26.66 -19.01 -38.04
N ALA A 409 26.09 -17.88 -37.67
CA ALA A 409 26.83 -16.73 -37.07
C ALA A 409 26.92 -16.80 -35.55
N GLN A 410 26.39 -17.83 -34.94
CA GLN A 410 26.55 -18.06 -33.50
C GLN A 410 28.00 -18.45 -33.20
N SER A 411 28.54 -17.95 -32.06
CA SER A 411 29.90 -18.34 -31.66
C SER A 411 29.96 -19.83 -31.27
N LYS A 412 31.15 -20.42 -31.35
CA LYS A 412 31.34 -21.83 -30.99
C LYS A 412 31.00 -22.08 -29.51
N GLU A 413 31.35 -21.16 -28.65
CA GLU A 413 31.09 -21.23 -27.22
C GLU A 413 29.58 -21.20 -26.93
N LEU A 414 28.82 -20.38 -27.66
CA LEU A 414 27.38 -20.32 -27.55
C LEU A 414 26.70 -21.60 -28.04
N LEU A 415 27.22 -22.18 -29.14
CA LEU A 415 26.72 -23.46 -29.67
C LEU A 415 27.04 -24.64 -28.72
N GLU A 416 28.18 -24.66 -28.06
CA GLU A 416 28.54 -25.67 -27.07
C GLU A 416 27.63 -25.62 -25.84
N MET A 417 27.08 -24.44 -25.47
CA MET A 417 26.09 -24.26 -24.39
C MET A 417 24.64 -24.53 -24.82
N GLY A 418 24.43 -25.00 -26.08
CA GLY A 418 23.10 -25.32 -26.61
C GLY A 418 22.53 -24.28 -27.56
N GLY A 419 23.27 -23.22 -27.86
CA GLY A 419 22.86 -22.12 -28.74
C GLY A 419 21.77 -21.24 -28.17
N LEU A 420 21.31 -20.26 -28.92
CA LEU A 420 20.25 -19.32 -28.50
C LEU A 420 18.95 -20.02 -28.05
N LYS A 421 18.68 -21.22 -28.57
CA LYS A 421 17.53 -22.05 -28.17
C LYS A 421 17.50 -22.42 -26.70
N SER A 422 18.67 -22.51 -26.04
CA SER A 422 18.76 -22.93 -24.63
C SER A 422 18.63 -21.77 -23.63
N PHE A 423 18.71 -20.53 -24.12
CA PHE A 423 18.68 -19.32 -23.26
C PHE A 423 17.33 -18.61 -23.26
N SER A 424 16.41 -18.98 -24.14
CA SER A 424 15.09 -18.33 -24.20
C SER A 424 13.98 -19.37 -24.33
N GLU A 425 12.96 -19.23 -23.49
CA GLU A 425 11.69 -19.97 -23.61
C GLU A 425 10.76 -19.37 -24.68
N ASP A 426 11.16 -18.26 -25.31
CA ASP A 426 10.41 -17.59 -26.34
C ASP A 426 10.31 -18.48 -27.60
N PRO A 427 9.10 -18.74 -28.12
CA PRO A 427 8.89 -19.55 -29.33
C PRO A 427 9.66 -19.06 -30.56
N SER A 428 9.97 -17.76 -30.65
CA SER A 428 10.76 -17.17 -31.75
C SER A 428 12.19 -17.69 -31.81
N TYR A 429 12.73 -18.25 -30.72
CA TYR A 429 14.06 -18.87 -30.65
C TYR A 429 14.01 -20.40 -30.80
N SER A 430 12.84 -21.03 -30.92
CA SER A 430 12.69 -22.49 -31.02
C SER A 430 13.01 -23.06 -32.42
N GLY A 431 13.01 -22.20 -33.45
CA GLY A 431 13.29 -22.56 -34.83
C GLY A 431 14.75 -22.80 -35.20
N GLU A 432 15.05 -23.01 -36.47
CA GLU A 432 16.40 -23.15 -37.02
C GLU A 432 17.05 -21.81 -37.44
N GLY A 433 16.43 -20.67 -37.02
CA GLY A 433 16.85 -19.30 -37.35
C GLY A 433 16.28 -18.81 -38.71
N PRO A 434 16.50 -17.57 -39.11
CA PRO A 434 17.33 -16.56 -38.40
C PRO A 434 16.68 -16.05 -37.11
N PHE A 435 17.50 -15.75 -36.10
CA PHE A 435 17.04 -15.26 -34.80
C PHE A 435 17.06 -13.74 -34.81
N GLN A 436 15.99 -13.12 -34.29
CA GLN A 436 15.94 -11.69 -34.04
C GLN A 436 16.40 -11.40 -32.62
N ILE A 437 17.48 -10.65 -32.47
CA ILE A 437 18.07 -10.30 -31.19
C ILE A 437 18.01 -8.79 -31.01
N LYS A 438 17.42 -8.32 -29.92
CA LYS A 438 17.54 -6.92 -29.53
C LYS A 438 18.96 -6.65 -29.07
N ALA A 439 19.66 -5.79 -29.79
CA ALA A 439 21.02 -5.37 -29.45
C ALA A 439 20.97 -3.92 -28.95
N PRO A 440 21.35 -3.65 -27.69
CA PRO A 440 21.46 -2.29 -27.21
C PRO A 440 22.61 -1.60 -27.97
N MET A 441 22.33 -0.42 -28.53
CA MET A 441 23.30 0.41 -29.22
C MET A 441 23.52 1.69 -28.43
N ILE A 442 24.77 2.11 -28.29
CA ILE A 442 25.13 3.39 -27.69
C ILE A 442 25.77 4.24 -28.77
N VAL A 443 25.16 5.36 -29.05
CA VAL A 443 25.69 6.38 -29.96
C VAL A 443 26.33 7.46 -29.09
N LEU A 444 27.60 7.74 -29.32
CA LEU A 444 28.37 8.75 -28.61
C LEU A 444 28.59 9.95 -29.54
N ASP A 445 28.74 11.15 -29.00
CA ASP A 445 29.24 12.27 -29.75
C ASP A 445 30.76 12.06 -30.08
N ASP A 446 31.23 12.76 -31.10
CA ASP A 446 32.62 12.53 -31.62
C ASP A 446 33.72 12.70 -30.55
N GLU A 447 33.56 13.68 -29.66
CA GLU A 447 34.56 13.93 -28.60
C GLU A 447 34.49 12.86 -27.51
N SER A 448 33.29 12.45 -27.10
CA SER A 448 33.10 11.36 -26.14
C SER A 448 33.59 10.01 -26.70
N PHE A 449 33.38 9.79 -27.99
CA PHE A 449 33.90 8.58 -28.68
C PHE A 449 35.41 8.53 -28.75
N LEU A 450 36.07 9.67 -29.00
CA LEU A 450 37.52 9.76 -29.04
C LEU A 450 38.17 9.65 -27.65
N ALA A 451 37.45 9.96 -26.60
CA ALA A 451 37.89 9.84 -25.21
C ALA A 451 37.72 8.44 -24.64
N TYR A 452 36.84 7.61 -25.24
CA TYR A 452 36.58 6.22 -24.85
C TYR A 452 37.68 5.30 -25.36
#